data_18cb70a1f11e44103ab3a5c592297dcd
#
_entry.id   18cb70a1f11e44103ab3a5c592297dcd
#
_cell.length_a   1.000
_cell.length_b   1.000
_cell.length_c   1.000
_cell.angle_alpha   90.00
_cell.angle_beta   90.00
_cell.angle_gamma   90.00
#
_symmetry.space_group_name_H-M   'P 1'
#
loop_
_entity.id
_entity.type
_entity.pdbx_description
1 polymer ?
#
loop_
_entity_poly.entity_id
_entity_poly.type
_entity_poly.pdbx_seq_one_letter_code
_entity_poly.pdbx_strand_id
1 'polypeptide(L)'
;GLVKDITKEIKDCSNLMNYKDPIDTFNKGLANNESGAIYGIPTEMTGTSPTSYSQDVIYSSPLLRWDLYSELGCPDIKDLDGLLDVLEDMMEKHPTNASGDNAYPFSLWKDWDGGDGMLGIANVVQLTTWYGEKIKGSVILKPDETFTTITDKKASYYKILKFLNDAYQRGLVDPDSGTQDWN
;
A
#
# COMPACT_ATOMS: atom_id res chain seq x y z
N GLY A 1 -10.44 34.60 -2.43
CA GLY A 1 -9.71 33.36 -2.40
C GLY A 1 -10.59 32.22 -1.92
N LEU A 2 -10.26 31.01 -2.37
CA LEU A 2 -10.99 29.81 -1.97
C LEU A 2 -10.53 29.28 -0.61
N VAL A 3 -9.33 29.68 -0.17
CA VAL A 3 -8.71 29.24 1.09
C VAL A 3 -8.25 30.48 1.89
N LYS A 4 -8.25 30.36 3.19
CA LYS A 4 -7.79 31.39 4.13
C LYS A 4 -6.32 31.19 4.44
N ASP A 5 -5.56 32.29 4.52
CA ASP A 5 -4.25 32.30 5.13
C ASP A 5 -4.38 32.11 6.65
N ILE A 6 -3.83 31.03 7.16
CA ILE A 6 -3.88 30.62 8.58
C ILE A 6 -2.53 30.80 9.28
N THR A 7 -1.58 31.52 8.66
CA THR A 7 -0.22 31.71 9.20
C THR A 7 -0.19 32.29 10.63
N LYS A 8 -1.18 33.09 10.96
CA LYS A 8 -1.28 33.67 12.31
C LYS A 8 -1.88 32.71 13.30
N GLU A 9 -2.97 32.08 12.92
CA GLU A 9 -3.75 31.20 13.76
C GLU A 9 -2.97 29.94 14.16
N ILE A 10 -2.15 29.42 13.26
CA ILE A 10 -1.37 28.18 13.53
C ILE A 10 -0.32 28.39 14.64
N LYS A 11 0.16 29.63 14.84
CA LYS A 11 1.16 29.94 15.87
C LYS A 11 0.65 29.70 17.28
N ASP A 12 -0.65 29.79 17.49
CA ASP A 12 -1.30 29.57 18.78
C ASP A 12 -1.58 28.06 19.03
N CYS A 13 -1.32 27.22 18.03
CA CYS A 13 -1.52 25.78 18.10
C CYS A 13 -0.20 25.07 18.44
N SER A 14 0.15 24.98 19.72
CA SER A 14 1.45 24.44 20.17
C SER A 14 1.74 23.01 19.64
N ASN A 15 0.74 22.16 19.53
CA ASN A 15 0.90 20.80 19.00
C ASN A 15 1.29 20.83 17.50
N LEU A 16 0.70 21.72 16.71
CA LEU A 16 1.03 21.87 15.29
C LEU A 16 2.43 22.45 15.09
N MET A 17 2.88 23.29 16.01
CA MET A 17 4.22 23.89 15.93
C MET A 17 5.35 22.85 16.07
N ASN A 18 5.09 21.69 16.66
CA ASN A 18 6.02 20.56 16.64
C ASN A 18 6.27 20.00 15.23
N TYR A 19 5.37 20.28 14.30
CA TYR A 19 5.41 19.84 12.90
C TYR A 19 5.61 21.01 11.93
N LYS A 20 6.21 22.10 12.39
CA LYS A 20 6.40 23.32 11.59
C LYS A 20 7.09 23.05 10.26
N ASP A 21 8.17 22.29 10.26
CA ASP A 21 8.95 22.02 9.06
C ASP A 21 8.18 21.24 7.99
N PRO A 22 7.46 20.14 8.32
CA PRO A 22 6.55 19.50 7.38
C PRO A 22 5.45 20.42 6.84
N ILE A 23 4.85 21.25 7.69
CA ILE A 23 3.81 22.22 7.31
C ILE A 23 4.36 23.27 6.35
N ASP A 24 5.52 23.85 6.66
CA ASP A 24 6.18 24.83 5.79
C ASP A 24 6.56 24.22 4.43
N THR A 25 7.08 22.98 4.44
CA THR A 25 7.47 22.27 3.22
C THR A 25 6.27 21.99 2.33
N PHE A 26 5.16 21.53 2.90
CA PHE A 26 3.91 21.35 2.17
C PHE A 26 3.43 22.65 1.53
N ASN A 27 3.38 23.74 2.30
CA ASN A 27 2.87 25.02 1.81
C ASN A 27 3.78 25.66 0.75
N LYS A 28 5.10 25.48 0.84
CA LYS A 28 6.04 25.88 -0.23
C LYS A 28 5.84 25.15 -1.54
N GLY A 29 5.35 23.88 -1.48
CA GLY A 29 5.01 23.07 -2.64
C GLY A 29 3.68 23.45 -3.29
N LEU A 30 2.85 24.29 -2.67
CA LEU A 30 1.59 24.72 -3.26
C LEU A 30 1.84 25.70 -4.42
N ALA A 31 1.17 25.47 -5.54
CA ALA A 31 1.27 26.36 -6.69
C ALA A 31 0.90 27.81 -6.32
N ASN A 32 1.70 28.74 -6.80
CA ASN A 32 1.53 30.18 -6.56
C ASN A 32 1.64 30.66 -5.10
N ASN A 33 2.25 29.88 -4.21
CA ASN A 33 2.51 30.30 -2.84
C ASN A 33 3.94 30.86 -2.67
N GLU A 34 4.23 31.98 -3.32
CA GLU A 34 5.54 32.67 -3.22
C GLU A 34 5.73 33.38 -1.87
N SER A 35 4.64 33.70 -1.17
CA SER A 35 4.65 34.41 0.09
C SER A 35 5.13 33.60 1.29
N GLY A 36 5.10 32.27 1.16
CA GLY A 36 5.34 31.35 2.28
C GLY A 36 4.20 31.33 3.31
N ALA A 37 3.03 31.86 2.96
CA ALA A 37 1.83 31.78 3.79
C ALA A 37 1.37 30.33 3.97
N ILE A 38 0.70 30.06 5.09
CA ILE A 38 0.17 28.74 5.40
C ILE A 38 -1.30 28.68 5.02
N TYR A 39 -1.64 27.86 4.02
CA TYR A 39 -2.99 27.67 3.51
C TYR A 39 -3.57 26.30 3.83
N GLY A 40 -2.74 25.36 4.27
CA GLY A 40 -3.19 24.02 4.60
C GLY A 40 -2.25 23.32 5.56
N ILE A 41 -2.81 22.32 6.24
CA ILE A 41 -2.08 21.41 7.11
C ILE A 41 -2.14 20.04 6.45
N PRO A 42 -1.00 19.36 6.20
CA PRO A 42 -1.00 18.00 5.69
C PRO A 42 -1.83 17.06 6.57
N THR A 43 -2.58 16.17 5.97
CA THR A 43 -3.37 15.16 6.70
C THR A 43 -2.50 14.11 7.37
N GLU A 44 -1.29 13.93 6.83
CA GLU A 44 -0.30 13.02 7.38
C GLU A 44 1.00 13.78 7.60
N MET A 45 1.49 13.77 8.82
CA MET A 45 2.73 14.41 9.22
C MET A 45 3.50 13.49 10.16
N THR A 46 4.79 13.41 9.96
CA THR A 46 5.70 12.73 10.89
C THR A 46 6.78 13.69 11.34
N GLY A 47 7.11 13.67 12.62
CA GLY A 47 8.24 14.39 13.20
C GLY A 47 9.58 13.69 12.98
N THR A 48 9.56 12.48 12.39
CA THR A 48 10.77 11.70 12.14
C THR A 48 11.22 11.84 10.69
N SER A 49 12.52 11.71 10.46
CA SER A 49 13.07 11.66 9.11
C SER A 49 12.46 10.49 8.34
N PRO A 50 12.09 10.65 7.05
CA PRO A 50 11.62 9.53 6.23
C PRO A 50 12.65 8.40 6.06
N THR A 51 13.91 8.65 6.43
CA THR A 51 14.98 7.63 6.47
C THR A 51 15.10 6.95 7.83
N SER A 52 14.37 7.41 8.85
CA SER A 52 14.34 6.78 10.17
C SER A 52 13.19 5.80 10.25
N TYR A 53 13.46 4.57 10.67
CA TYR A 53 12.41 3.60 10.95
C TYR A 53 11.51 4.11 12.08
N SER A 54 10.22 4.07 11.85
CA SER A 54 9.21 4.24 12.88
C SER A 54 8.11 3.21 12.66
N GLN A 55 7.71 2.53 13.70
CA GLN A 55 6.63 1.54 13.65
C GLN A 55 5.31 2.18 13.20
N ASP A 56 5.13 3.46 13.49
CA ASP A 56 3.93 4.22 13.15
C ASP A 56 3.84 4.62 11.66
N VAL A 57 4.91 4.41 10.89
CA VAL A 57 5.01 4.81 9.47
C VAL A 57 4.78 3.63 8.51
N ILE A 58 4.69 2.41 9.01
CA ILE A 58 4.41 1.24 8.17
C ILE A 58 2.90 1.18 7.90
N TYR A 59 2.47 1.92 6.89
CA TYR A 59 1.07 2.00 6.50
C TYR A 59 0.61 0.84 5.62
N SER A 60 1.48 0.31 4.80
CA SER A 60 1.22 -0.85 3.94
C SER A 60 2.51 -1.62 3.75
N SER A 61 2.59 -2.77 4.35
CA SER A 61 3.63 -3.75 4.08
C SER A 61 3.03 -5.15 4.04
N PRO A 62 3.64 -6.08 3.31
CA PRO A 62 3.24 -7.47 3.40
C PRO A 62 3.42 -7.95 4.84
N LEU A 63 2.37 -8.53 5.40
CA LEU A 63 2.39 -9.14 6.72
C LEU A 63 2.34 -10.64 6.56
N LEU A 64 3.22 -11.33 7.26
CA LEU A 64 3.27 -12.79 7.28
C LEU A 64 2.98 -13.30 8.69
N ARG A 65 2.21 -14.36 8.83
CA ARG A 65 2.00 -15.07 10.08
C ARG A 65 3.33 -15.67 10.55
N TRP A 66 4.02 -14.93 11.41
CA TRP A 66 5.36 -15.31 11.89
C TRP A 66 5.37 -16.65 12.60
N ASP A 67 4.33 -16.98 13.34
CA ASP A 67 4.18 -18.24 14.04
C ASP A 67 4.21 -19.43 13.05
N LEU A 68 3.44 -19.36 11.97
CA LEU A 68 3.38 -20.40 10.95
C LEU A 68 4.67 -20.47 10.12
N TYR A 69 5.20 -19.29 9.75
CA TYR A 69 6.44 -19.20 9.00
C TYR A 69 7.65 -19.75 9.78
N SER A 70 7.74 -19.45 11.08
CA SER A 70 8.80 -19.97 11.93
C SER A 70 8.71 -21.48 12.16
N GLU A 71 7.50 -22.04 12.16
CA GLU A 71 7.25 -23.49 12.24
C GLU A 71 7.79 -24.23 11.00
N LEU A 72 7.85 -23.58 9.85
CA LEU A 72 8.50 -24.08 8.63
C LEU A 72 10.04 -23.95 8.67
N GLY A 73 10.62 -23.36 9.71
CA GLY A 73 12.06 -23.13 9.83
C GLY A 73 12.54 -21.88 9.09
N CYS A 74 11.68 -20.92 8.83
CA CYS A 74 11.96 -19.64 8.18
C CYS A 74 12.65 -19.81 6.81
N PRO A 75 12.02 -20.51 5.84
CA PRO A 75 12.61 -20.73 4.52
C PRO A 75 12.91 -19.39 3.81
N ASP A 76 14.01 -19.35 3.05
CA ASP A 76 14.41 -18.14 2.32
C ASP A 76 13.45 -17.87 1.15
N ILE A 77 12.78 -16.73 1.16
CA ILE A 77 11.86 -16.28 0.11
C ILE A 77 12.61 -15.31 -0.80
N LYS A 78 12.89 -15.73 -2.04
CA LYS A 78 13.68 -14.93 -2.99
C LYS A 78 12.83 -14.14 -3.98
N ASP A 79 11.63 -14.61 -4.27
CA ASP A 79 10.72 -14.03 -5.25
C ASP A 79 9.26 -14.35 -4.93
N LEU A 80 8.35 -13.91 -5.77
CA LEU A 80 6.90 -14.10 -5.56
C LEU A 80 6.50 -15.58 -5.74
N ASP A 81 7.16 -16.34 -6.60
CA ASP A 81 6.87 -17.76 -6.76
C ASP A 81 7.27 -18.53 -5.48
N GLY A 82 8.47 -18.25 -4.94
CA GLY A 82 8.90 -18.80 -3.66
C GLY A 82 8.02 -18.38 -2.47
N LEU A 83 7.41 -17.19 -2.53
CA LEU A 83 6.40 -16.81 -1.54
C LEU A 83 5.17 -17.71 -1.63
N LEU A 84 4.68 -18.02 -2.85
CA LEU A 84 3.54 -18.94 -3.01
C LEU A 84 3.85 -20.33 -2.50
N ASP A 85 5.05 -20.84 -2.73
CA ASP A 85 5.49 -22.14 -2.23
C ASP A 85 5.44 -22.21 -0.69
N VAL A 86 5.95 -21.17 -0.03
CA VAL A 86 5.91 -21.07 1.44
C VAL A 86 4.47 -20.98 1.96
N LEU A 87 3.60 -20.25 1.26
CA LEU A 87 2.19 -20.13 1.65
C LEU A 87 1.44 -21.47 1.47
N GLU A 88 1.75 -22.24 0.44
CA GLU A 88 1.23 -23.61 0.29
C GLU A 88 1.66 -24.51 1.46
N ASP A 89 2.95 -24.51 1.79
CA ASP A 89 3.47 -25.29 2.92
C ASP A 89 2.82 -24.90 4.26
N MET A 90 2.56 -23.59 4.47
CA MET A 90 1.83 -23.09 5.63
C MET A 90 0.39 -23.63 5.65
N MET A 91 -0.29 -23.65 4.50
CA MET A 91 -1.66 -24.14 4.38
C MET A 91 -1.76 -25.67 4.54
N GLU A 92 -0.78 -26.42 4.08
CA GLU A 92 -0.74 -27.87 4.30
C GLU A 92 -0.69 -28.22 5.79
N LYS A 93 0.04 -27.45 6.58
CA LYS A 93 0.11 -27.63 8.04
C LYS A 93 -1.10 -27.08 8.80
N HIS A 94 -1.66 -25.99 8.33
CA HIS A 94 -2.75 -25.26 8.99
C HIS A 94 -3.89 -24.98 8.01
N PRO A 95 -4.62 -26.01 7.56
CA PRO A 95 -5.66 -25.87 6.53
C PRO A 95 -6.94 -25.18 7.02
N THR A 96 -7.07 -24.97 8.35
CA THR A 96 -8.26 -24.37 8.96
C THR A 96 -7.91 -23.18 9.83
N ASN A 97 -8.85 -22.23 9.92
CA ASN A 97 -8.79 -21.12 10.85
C ASN A 97 -9.20 -21.54 12.28
N ALA A 98 -9.19 -20.58 13.22
CA ALA A 98 -9.56 -20.84 14.61
C ALA A 98 -11.03 -21.26 14.81
N SER A 99 -11.91 -20.99 13.86
CA SER A 99 -13.31 -21.39 13.85
C SER A 99 -13.54 -22.79 13.24
N GLY A 100 -12.50 -23.36 12.64
CA GLY A 100 -12.58 -24.67 11.95
C GLY A 100 -12.97 -24.58 10.48
N ASP A 101 -13.12 -23.37 9.92
CA ASP A 101 -13.35 -23.16 8.50
C ASP A 101 -12.05 -23.22 7.71
N ASN A 102 -12.13 -23.40 6.40
CA ASN A 102 -10.96 -23.37 5.55
C ASN A 102 -10.20 -22.03 5.71
N ALA A 103 -8.89 -22.11 5.85
CA ALA A 103 -8.03 -20.95 5.86
C ALA A 103 -7.50 -20.68 4.46
N TYR A 104 -7.28 -19.42 4.14
CA TYR A 104 -6.70 -18.96 2.87
C TYR A 104 -5.62 -17.92 3.14
N PRO A 105 -4.46 -18.00 2.47
CA PRO A 105 -3.40 -16.98 2.60
C PRO A 105 -3.81 -15.61 2.12
N PHE A 106 -4.66 -15.56 1.08
CA PHE A 106 -5.16 -14.31 0.52
C PHE A 106 -6.67 -14.24 0.63
N SER A 107 -7.15 -13.20 1.30
CA SER A 107 -8.53 -12.77 1.28
C SER A 107 -8.56 -11.38 0.66
N LEU A 108 -9.13 -11.27 -0.53
CA LEU A 108 -9.23 -10.02 -1.29
C LEU A 108 -10.65 -9.48 -1.17
N TRP A 109 -10.87 -8.25 -1.60
CA TRP A 109 -12.18 -7.59 -1.55
C TRP A 109 -12.42 -6.77 -2.82
N LYS A 110 -13.68 -6.48 -3.11
CA LYS A 110 -14.11 -5.81 -4.34
C LYS A 110 -14.40 -4.32 -4.22
N ASP A 111 -14.65 -3.81 -3.02
CA ASP A 111 -15.27 -2.50 -2.79
C ASP A 111 -14.52 -1.32 -3.36
N TRP A 112 -13.21 -1.41 -3.42
CA TRP A 112 -12.35 -0.31 -3.87
C TRP A 112 -12.01 -0.40 -5.34
N ASP A 113 -12.66 -1.30 -6.05
CA ASP A 113 -12.45 -1.50 -7.47
C ASP A 113 -13.25 -0.50 -8.29
N GLY A 114 -12.57 0.24 -9.17
CA GLY A 114 -13.19 1.00 -10.25
C GLY A 114 -13.90 2.29 -9.86
N GLY A 115 -13.75 2.79 -8.63
CA GLY A 115 -14.25 4.10 -8.23
C GLY A 115 -13.33 5.22 -8.72
N ASP A 116 -13.92 6.35 -9.13
CA ASP A 116 -13.27 7.65 -9.36
C ASP A 116 -11.97 7.64 -10.17
N GLY A 117 -11.94 6.88 -11.26
CA GLY A 117 -10.79 6.83 -12.16
C GLY A 117 -9.65 5.92 -11.71
N MET A 118 -9.84 5.12 -10.70
CA MET A 118 -8.97 3.97 -10.42
C MET A 118 -9.25 2.89 -11.46
N LEU A 119 -8.32 2.71 -12.38
CA LEU A 119 -8.33 1.60 -13.32
C LEU A 119 -7.57 0.45 -12.68
N GLY A 120 -8.28 -0.58 -12.34
CA GLY A 120 -7.72 -1.80 -11.81
C GLY A 120 -8.22 -2.13 -10.41
N ILE A 121 -7.97 -3.33 -10.00
CA ILE A 121 -8.31 -3.87 -8.71
C ILE A 121 -7.45 -3.17 -7.64
N ALA A 122 -8.06 -2.60 -6.61
CA ALA A 122 -7.35 -1.89 -5.55
C ALA A 122 -6.23 -2.72 -4.93
N ASN A 123 -6.47 -4.02 -4.75
CA ASN A 123 -5.46 -4.97 -4.28
C ASN A 123 -4.23 -5.02 -5.19
N VAL A 124 -4.41 -5.03 -6.51
CA VAL A 124 -3.30 -5.01 -7.48
C VAL A 124 -2.53 -3.71 -7.39
N VAL A 125 -3.24 -2.58 -7.31
CA VAL A 125 -2.61 -1.24 -7.19
C VAL A 125 -1.77 -1.14 -5.92
N GLN A 126 -2.26 -1.63 -4.80
CA GLN A 126 -1.50 -1.65 -3.55
C GLN A 126 -0.24 -2.52 -3.65
N LEU A 127 -0.34 -3.71 -4.22
CA LEU A 127 0.80 -4.62 -4.37
C LEU A 127 1.88 -4.09 -5.32
N THR A 128 1.54 -3.22 -6.28
CA THR A 128 2.56 -2.59 -7.15
C THR A 128 3.50 -1.67 -6.40
N THR A 129 3.09 -1.18 -5.21
CA THR A 129 3.97 -0.38 -4.34
C THR A 129 5.20 -1.16 -3.86
N TRP A 130 5.15 -2.50 -3.84
CA TRP A 130 6.32 -3.34 -3.53
C TRP A 130 7.47 -3.15 -4.52
N TYR A 131 7.16 -2.66 -5.72
CA TYR A 131 8.15 -2.33 -6.75
C TYR A 131 8.54 -0.85 -6.73
N GLY A 132 8.04 -0.07 -5.75
CA GLY A 132 8.25 1.38 -5.69
C GLY A 132 7.51 2.15 -6.77
N GLU A 133 6.58 1.52 -7.48
CA GLU A 133 5.81 2.12 -8.57
C GLU A 133 4.51 2.77 -8.04
N LYS A 134 4.06 3.81 -8.73
CA LYS A 134 2.77 4.47 -8.45
C LYS A 134 1.89 4.40 -9.68
N ILE A 135 0.67 3.92 -9.50
CA ILE A 135 -0.34 3.85 -10.56
C ILE A 135 -1.32 5.00 -10.42
N LYS A 136 -1.58 5.68 -11.53
CA LYS A 136 -2.67 6.66 -11.65
C LYS A 136 -3.40 6.45 -12.98
N GLY A 137 -4.63 5.98 -12.89
CA GLY A 137 -5.36 5.52 -14.08
C GLY A 137 -4.61 4.37 -14.75
N SER A 138 -4.35 4.50 -16.05
CA SER A 138 -3.60 3.49 -16.84
C SER A 138 -2.10 3.74 -16.92
N VAL A 139 -1.60 4.75 -16.20
CA VAL A 139 -0.19 5.14 -16.21
C VAL A 139 0.51 4.67 -14.95
N ILE A 140 1.71 4.14 -15.10
CA ILE A 140 2.59 3.70 -14.03
C ILE A 140 3.81 4.60 -14.02
N LEU A 141 4.05 5.29 -12.91
CA LEU A 141 5.27 6.03 -12.63
C LEU A 141 6.26 5.09 -11.92
N LYS A 142 7.44 4.94 -12.48
CA LYS A 142 8.53 4.13 -11.94
C LYS A 142 9.43 4.93 -11.00
N PRO A 143 10.25 4.26 -10.16
CA PRO A 143 11.19 4.92 -9.25
C PRO A 143 12.24 5.81 -9.95
N ASP A 144 12.56 5.54 -11.19
CA ASP A 144 13.48 6.31 -12.04
C ASP A 144 12.80 7.49 -12.74
N GLU A 145 11.58 7.85 -12.32
CA GLU A 145 10.76 8.92 -12.91
C GLU A 145 10.31 8.68 -14.36
N THR A 146 10.54 7.49 -14.91
CA THR A 146 9.99 7.11 -16.22
C THR A 146 8.55 6.60 -16.08
N PHE A 147 7.84 6.58 -17.22
CA PHE A 147 6.45 6.14 -17.27
C PHE A 147 6.31 4.88 -18.13
N THR A 148 5.37 4.05 -17.76
CA THR A 148 4.86 2.96 -18.58
C THR A 148 3.34 2.85 -18.41
N THR A 149 2.72 1.84 -18.97
CA THR A 149 1.27 1.62 -18.89
C THR A 149 0.96 0.26 -18.27
N ILE A 150 -0.26 0.10 -17.76
CA ILE A 150 -0.75 -1.18 -17.22
C ILE A 150 -0.78 -2.30 -18.27
N THR A 151 -0.75 -1.97 -19.55
CA THR A 151 -0.71 -2.95 -20.66
C THR A 151 0.70 -3.45 -20.97
N ASP A 152 1.74 -2.83 -20.41
CA ASP A 152 3.12 -3.31 -20.56
C ASP A 152 3.31 -4.58 -19.73
N LYS A 153 3.55 -5.70 -20.41
CA LYS A 153 3.77 -7.01 -19.77
C LYS A 153 5.01 -7.06 -18.86
N LYS A 154 5.91 -6.07 -18.97
CA LYS A 154 7.09 -5.96 -18.10
C LYS A 154 6.82 -5.11 -16.86
N ALA A 155 5.71 -4.37 -16.81
CA ALA A 155 5.33 -3.56 -15.67
C ALA A 155 4.96 -4.41 -14.45
N SER A 156 5.08 -3.82 -13.25
CA SER A 156 4.72 -4.47 -11.99
C SER A 156 3.26 -4.88 -11.96
N TYR A 157 2.37 -4.06 -12.54
CA TYR A 157 0.94 -4.38 -12.62
C TYR A 157 0.68 -5.74 -13.24
N TYR A 158 1.32 -6.06 -14.38
CA TYR A 158 1.17 -7.36 -15.01
C TYR A 158 1.78 -8.50 -14.18
N LYS A 159 2.92 -8.25 -13.53
CA LYS A 159 3.56 -9.23 -12.64
C LYS A 159 2.67 -9.57 -11.45
N ILE A 160 2.03 -8.57 -10.86
CA ILE A 160 1.11 -8.78 -9.74
C ILE A 160 -0.16 -9.49 -10.19
N LEU A 161 -0.74 -9.15 -11.34
CA LEU A 161 -1.87 -9.89 -11.89
C LEU A 161 -1.52 -11.38 -12.09
N LYS A 162 -0.33 -11.66 -12.63
CA LYS A 162 0.15 -13.04 -12.77
C LYS A 162 0.28 -13.72 -11.42
N PHE A 163 0.91 -13.07 -10.45
CA PHE A 163 1.07 -13.58 -9.09
C PHE A 163 -0.27 -13.94 -8.44
N LEU A 164 -1.26 -13.05 -8.51
CA LEU A 164 -2.58 -13.30 -7.97
C LEU A 164 -3.33 -14.41 -8.72
N ASN A 165 -3.14 -14.48 -10.04
CA ASN A 165 -3.68 -15.60 -10.83
C ASN A 165 -3.04 -16.93 -10.42
N ASP A 166 -1.72 -16.97 -10.27
CA ASP A 166 -1.01 -18.18 -9.84
C ASP A 166 -1.44 -18.60 -8.43
N ALA A 167 -1.60 -17.65 -7.51
CA ALA A 167 -2.14 -17.89 -6.18
C ALA A 167 -3.56 -18.50 -6.25
N TYR A 168 -4.41 -17.96 -7.10
CA TYR A 168 -5.76 -18.50 -7.31
C TYR A 168 -5.75 -19.93 -7.86
N GLN A 169 -4.91 -20.21 -8.88
CA GLN A 169 -4.79 -21.54 -9.47
C GLN A 169 -4.27 -22.59 -8.47
N ARG A 170 -3.47 -22.17 -7.50
CA ARG A 170 -2.98 -23.01 -6.40
C ARG A 170 -3.98 -23.15 -5.23
N GLY A 171 -5.15 -22.50 -5.29
CA GLY A 171 -6.15 -22.54 -4.22
C GLY A 171 -5.79 -21.71 -2.98
N LEU A 172 -4.88 -20.74 -3.11
CA LEU A 172 -4.42 -19.88 -2.02
C LEU A 172 -5.26 -18.62 -1.83
N VAL A 173 -6.21 -18.37 -2.72
CA VAL A 173 -7.13 -17.22 -2.66
C VAL A 173 -8.50 -17.67 -2.18
N ASP A 174 -9.03 -16.96 -1.19
CA ASP A 174 -10.38 -17.18 -0.70
C ASP A 174 -11.39 -17.08 -1.86
N PRO A 175 -12.22 -18.12 -2.09
CA PRO A 175 -13.21 -18.12 -3.17
C PRO A 175 -14.23 -16.97 -3.06
N ASP A 176 -14.47 -16.44 -1.86
CA ASP A 176 -15.39 -15.33 -1.64
C ASP A 176 -14.78 -13.96 -1.96
N SER A 177 -13.48 -13.91 -2.28
CA SER A 177 -12.74 -12.67 -2.60
C SER A 177 -13.40 -11.80 -3.68
N GLY A 178 -14.17 -12.39 -4.61
CA GLY A 178 -14.88 -11.66 -5.66
C GLY A 178 -16.21 -11.06 -5.22
N THR A 179 -16.71 -11.40 -4.06
CA THR A 179 -18.04 -11.01 -3.56
C THR A 179 -18.02 -10.28 -2.24
N GLN A 180 -17.00 -10.49 -1.43
CA GLN A 180 -16.89 -9.87 -0.13
C GLN A 180 -16.48 -8.41 -0.20
N ASP A 181 -16.91 -7.67 0.81
CA ASP A 181 -16.55 -6.29 1.06
C ASP A 181 -15.34 -6.24 2.01
N TRP A 182 -14.67 -5.12 2.14
CA TRP A 182 -13.45 -4.99 2.94
C TRP A 182 -13.71 -4.95 4.46
N ASN A 183 -14.94 -4.70 4.89
CA ASN A 183 -15.39 -4.56 6.28
C ASN A 183 -16.12 -5.78 6.83
#